data_54e119fe4babd55b0e6c36952b2c3725
#
_entry.id   54e119fe4babd55b0e6c36952b2c3725
#
_cell.length_a   1.000
_cell.length_b   1.000
_cell.length_c   1.000
_cell.angle_alpha   90.00
_cell.angle_beta   90.00
_cell.angle_gamma   90.00
#
_symmetry.space_group_name_H-M   'P 1'
#
loop_
_entity.id
_entity.type
_entity.pdbx_description
1 polymer ?
#
loop_
_entity_poly.entity_id
_entity_poly.type
_entity_poly.pdbx_seq_one_letter_code
_entity_poly.pdbx_strand_id
1 'polypeptide(L)' 'MLYGGKESPVILDHYAEVLYALKEYDLAFVYWNLARQKNAGDIPDLDERIDARKKAIDRK' A
#
# COMPACT_ATOMS: atom_id res chain seq x y z
N MET A 1 9.76 -11.91 -13.88
CA MET A 1 9.42 -11.94 -13.77
C MET A 1 8.57 -11.78 -13.66
N LEU A 2 8.29 -11.67 -13.91
CA LEU A 2 7.63 -11.67 -13.94
C LEU A 2 6.60 -11.72 -13.84
N TYR A 3 6.49 -11.56 -13.36
CA TYR A 3 5.60 -11.67 -13.18
C TYR A 3 4.68 -11.12 -13.96
N GLY A 4 4.27 -11.25 -14.72
CA GLY A 4 3.28 -11.02 -15.58
C GLY A 4 2.52 -9.77 -15.45
N GLY A 5 3.03 -8.81 -15.01
CA GLY A 5 2.35 -7.55 -14.91
C GLY A 5 1.17 -7.55 -13.97
N LYS A 6 0.94 -8.65 -13.29
CA LYS A 6 -0.09 -8.67 -12.32
C LYS A 6 0.49 -8.47 -10.98
N GLU A 7 0.44 -7.28 -10.49
CA GLU A 7 0.96 -6.99 -9.18
C GLU A 7 -0.08 -7.25 -8.13
N SER A 8 0.28 -8.07 -7.16
CA SER A 8 -0.60 -8.37 -6.07
C SER A 8 -0.74 -7.14 -5.16
N PRO A 9 -1.94 -6.86 -4.64
CA PRO A 9 -2.08 -5.77 -3.69
C PRO A 9 -1.21 -5.96 -2.45
N VAL A 10 -0.95 -7.20 -2.08
CA VAL A 10 -0.07 -7.48 -0.94
C VAL A 10 1.34 -7.00 -1.23
N ILE A 11 1.82 -7.23 -2.45
CA ILE A 11 3.15 -6.79 -2.82
C ILE A 11 3.23 -5.27 -2.83
N LEU A 12 2.22 -4.60 -3.35
CA LEU A 12 2.20 -3.14 -3.35
C LEU A 12 2.18 -2.59 -1.93
N ASP A 13 1.40 -3.23 -1.06
CA ASP A 13 1.37 -2.84 0.33
C ASP A 13 2.75 -3.00 0.96
N HIS A 14 3.43 -4.07 0.63
CA HIS A 14 4.78 -4.31 1.17
C HIS A 14 5.74 -3.22 0.72
N TYR A 15 5.69 -2.85 -0.55
CA TYR A 15 6.53 -1.77 -1.05
C TYR A 15 6.24 -0.47 -0.30
N ALA A 16 4.97 -0.20 -0.08
CA ALA A 16 4.59 1.02 0.64
C ALA A 16 5.13 1.00 2.07
N GLU A 17 5.11 -0.17 2.70
CA GLU A 17 5.65 -0.29 4.04
C GLU A 17 7.15 0.02 4.07
N VAL A 18 7.87 -0.48 3.08
CA VAL A 18 9.29 -0.19 2.98
C VAL A 18 9.52 1.30 2.79
N LEU A 19 8.75 1.92 1.91
CA LEU A 19 8.88 3.35 1.67
C LEU A 19 8.53 4.14 2.93
N TYR A 20 7.53 3.69 3.65
CA TYR A 20 7.17 4.32 4.90
C TYR A 20 8.33 4.27 5.89
N ALA A 21 8.99 3.12 5.98
CA ALA A 21 10.14 2.96 6.87
C ALA A 21 11.29 3.86 6.47
N LEU A 22 11.42 4.13 5.17
CA LEU A 22 12.44 5.02 4.66
C LEU A 22 12.02 6.49 4.72
N LYS A 23 10.84 6.76 5.26
CA LYS A 23 10.27 8.10 5.38
C LYS A 23 9.95 8.72 4.03
N GLU A 24 9.76 7.89 3.03
CA GLU A 24 9.29 8.34 1.73
C GLU A 24 7.78 8.30 1.72
N TYR A 25 7.18 9.20 2.47
CA TYR A 25 5.74 9.14 2.73
C TYR A 25 4.91 9.35 1.48
N ASP A 26 5.34 10.26 0.62
CA ASP A 26 4.60 10.53 -0.60
C ASP A 26 4.50 9.28 -1.47
N LEU A 27 5.64 8.59 -1.63
CA LEU A 27 5.65 7.38 -2.42
C LEU A 27 4.87 6.27 -1.73
N ALA A 28 4.96 6.20 -0.41
CA ALA A 28 4.19 5.21 0.32
C ALA A 28 2.71 5.41 0.06
N PHE A 29 2.24 6.65 0.06
CA PHE A 29 0.84 6.94 -0.24
C PHE A 29 0.46 6.45 -1.64
N VAL A 30 1.31 6.72 -2.61
CA VAL A 30 1.04 6.30 -3.98
C VAL A 30 0.87 4.80 -4.06
N TYR A 31 1.78 4.06 -3.43
CA TYR A 31 1.73 2.61 -3.50
C TYR A 31 0.58 2.04 -2.70
N TRP A 32 0.24 2.66 -1.57
CA TRP A 32 -0.94 2.22 -0.82
C TRP A 32 -2.22 2.45 -1.61
N ASN A 33 -2.31 3.57 -2.32
CA ASN A 33 -3.48 3.81 -3.15
C ASN A 33 -3.57 2.78 -4.26
N LEU A 34 -2.43 2.45 -4.87
CA LEU A 34 -2.42 1.40 -5.88
C LEU A 34 -2.82 0.06 -5.30
N ALA A 35 -2.34 -0.23 -4.09
CA ALA A 35 -2.69 -1.49 -3.46
C ALA A 35 -4.19 -1.59 -3.23
N ARG A 36 -4.80 -0.52 -2.74
CA ARG A 36 -6.24 -0.52 -2.53
C ARG A 36 -6.99 -0.71 -3.83
N GLN A 37 -6.52 -0.04 -4.87
CA GLN A 37 -7.15 -0.13 -6.17
C GLN A 37 -7.08 -1.56 -6.72
N LYS A 38 -5.93 -2.19 -6.58
CA LYS A 38 -5.76 -3.55 -7.04
C LYS A 38 -6.54 -4.53 -6.18
N ASN A 39 -6.63 -4.24 -4.89
CA ASN A 39 -7.33 -5.13 -3.98
C ASN A 39 -8.83 -5.18 -4.28
N ALA A 40 -9.43 -4.05 -4.53
CA ALA A 40 -10.84 -3.96 -4.91
C ALA A 40 -11.74 -4.78 -3.98
N GLY A 41 -11.40 -4.82 -2.71
CA GLY A 41 -12.23 -5.51 -1.75
C GLY A 41 -11.94 -6.99 -1.58
N ASP A 42 -10.95 -7.50 -2.29
CA ASP A 42 -10.59 -8.92 -2.20
C ASP A 42 -10.14 -9.30 -0.79
N ILE A 43 -9.34 -8.44 -0.19
CA ILE A 43 -8.83 -8.67 1.15
C ILE A 43 -9.28 -7.52 2.02
N PRO A 44 -10.36 -7.69 2.78
CA PRO A 44 -10.91 -6.58 3.57
C PRO A 44 -9.91 -6.00 4.57
N ASP A 45 -9.13 -6.87 5.20
CA ASP A 45 -8.18 -6.41 6.21
C ASP A 45 -7.12 -5.50 5.60
N LEU A 46 -6.79 -5.74 4.34
CA LEU A 46 -5.75 -4.95 3.68
C LEU A 46 -6.14 -3.49 3.60
N ASP A 47 -7.36 -3.22 3.20
CA ASP A 47 -7.83 -1.84 3.11
C ASP A 47 -7.78 -1.15 4.45
N GLU A 48 -8.18 -1.86 5.50
CA GLU A 48 -8.16 -1.29 6.84
C GLU A 48 -6.73 -0.97 7.27
N ARG A 49 -5.81 -1.86 6.99
CA ARG A 49 -4.41 -1.64 7.34
C ARG A 49 -3.85 -0.43 6.61
N ILE A 50 -4.18 -0.32 5.34
CA ILE A 50 -3.68 0.79 4.53
C ILE A 50 -4.25 2.11 5.08
N ASP A 51 -5.53 2.13 5.39
CA ASP A 51 -6.13 3.34 5.93
C ASP A 51 -5.50 3.72 7.25
N ALA A 52 -5.23 2.75 8.11
CA ALA A 52 -4.60 3.03 9.39
C ALA A 52 -3.22 3.64 9.20
N ARG A 53 -2.45 3.12 8.25
CA ARG A 53 -1.12 3.67 7.97
C ARG A 53 -1.21 5.09 7.46
N LYS A 54 -2.14 5.32 6.54
CA LYS A 54 -2.29 6.66 5.96
C LYS A 54 -2.69 7.65 7.02
N LYS A 55 -3.55 7.25 7.94
CA LYS A 55 -3.92 8.13 9.02
C LYS A 55 -2.76 8.44 9.93
N ALA A 56 -1.91 7.44 10.18
CA ALA A 56 -0.76 7.64 11.04
C ALA A 56 0.18 8.70 10.44
N ILE A 57 0.35 8.67 9.12
CA ILE A 57 1.18 9.65 8.46
C ILE A 57 0.52 11.03 8.50
N ASP A 58 -0.77 11.05 8.26
CA ASP A 58 -1.52 12.29 8.19
C ASP A 58 -1.49 13.06 9.50
N ARG A 59 -1.41 12.34 10.58
CA ARG A 59 -1.46 12.99 11.90
C ARG A 59 -0.19 13.70 12.25
N LYS A 60 0.84 13.51 11.46
CA LYS A 60 2.08 14.23 11.70
C LYS A 60 1.96 15.63 11.16
#